data_fb784ecded84c72866e1763b48f6aa40
#
_entry.id   fb784ecded84c72866e1763b48f6aa40
#
_cell.length_a   1.000
_cell.length_b   1.000
_cell.length_c   1.000
_cell.angle_alpha   90.00
_cell.angle_beta   90.00
_cell.angle_gamma   90.00
#
_symmetry.space_group_name_H-M   'P 1'
#
loop_
_entity.id
_entity.type
_entity.pdbx_description
1 polymer ?
#
loop_
_entity_poly.entity_id
_entity_poly.type
_entity_poly.pdbx_seq_one_letter_code
_entity_poly.pdbx_strand_id
1 'polypeptide(L)'
;THRHTLFPYTTLFRSPILLHIGLGTFREVEVEDLSKHRMDSEYFEISASTADIINSAIENKKKVFVCGTSAVRALESSHTADDFVKPTKGWTDKFIFPPYDFKVVQHMITNFHMPKSTLIMMVAAFAGYELTMKAYKKALKEGFRFLSYGDAMLIL
;
A
#
# COMPACT_ATOMS: atom_id res chain seq x y z
N THR A 1 -18.20 -20.27 -1.16
CA THR A 1 -17.33 -19.10 -1.33
C THR A 1 -16.39 -19.34 -2.50
N HIS A 2 -16.74 -18.79 -3.68
CA HIS A 2 -15.90 -18.91 -4.86
C HIS A 2 -14.63 -18.06 -4.66
N ARG A 3 -13.49 -18.73 -4.46
CA ARG A 3 -12.19 -18.09 -4.61
C ARG A 3 -11.98 -17.83 -6.10
N HIS A 4 -12.19 -16.61 -6.54
CA HIS A 4 -11.77 -16.19 -7.87
C HIS A 4 -10.24 -16.18 -7.91
N THR A 5 -9.66 -17.23 -8.43
CA THR A 5 -8.22 -17.26 -8.77
C THR A 5 -8.03 -16.46 -10.04
N LEU A 6 -7.55 -15.24 -9.93
CA LEU A 6 -7.26 -14.38 -11.09
C LEU A 6 -6.29 -15.04 -12.08
N PHE A 7 -5.34 -15.87 -11.57
CA PHE A 7 -4.43 -16.67 -12.40
C PHE A 7 -4.06 -17.97 -11.66
N PRO A 8 -4.22 -19.15 -12.26
CA PRO A 8 -3.96 -20.43 -11.59
C PRO A 8 -2.50 -20.62 -11.15
N TYR A 9 -1.54 -20.03 -11.83
CA TYR A 9 -0.09 -20.18 -11.51
C TYR A 9 0.40 -19.20 -10.44
N THR A 10 -0.36 -18.21 -10.05
CA THR A 10 0.06 -17.23 -9.04
C THR A 10 -0.29 -17.65 -7.61
N THR A 11 -1.02 -18.76 -7.45
CA THR A 11 -1.50 -19.20 -6.14
C THR A 11 -0.36 -19.52 -5.16
N LEU A 12 0.79 -19.96 -5.65
CA LEU A 12 1.99 -20.27 -4.86
C LEU A 12 2.75 -19.02 -4.39
N PHE A 13 2.46 -17.85 -4.97
CA PHE A 13 3.24 -16.63 -4.75
C PHE A 13 2.42 -15.48 -4.17
N ARG A 14 1.18 -15.74 -3.74
CA ARG A 14 0.30 -14.72 -3.17
C ARG A 14 -0.06 -15.03 -1.73
N SER A 15 0.11 -14.02 -0.88
CA SER A 15 -0.33 -14.06 0.50
C SER A 15 -1.39 -12.99 0.74
N PRO A 16 -2.64 -13.36 1.05
CA PRO A 16 -3.73 -12.40 1.21
C PRO A 16 -3.62 -11.67 2.55
N ILE A 17 -4.02 -10.41 2.55
CA ILE A 17 -4.31 -9.60 3.73
C ILE A 17 -5.79 -9.27 3.69
N LEU A 18 -6.50 -9.44 4.82
CA LEU A 18 -7.89 -9.02 4.95
C LEU A 18 -7.92 -7.53 5.31
N LEU A 19 -8.73 -6.76 4.58
CA LEU A 19 -8.84 -5.32 4.75
C LEU A 19 -10.31 -4.90 4.73
N HIS A 20 -10.74 -4.09 5.69
CA HIS A 20 -12.05 -3.44 5.69
C HIS A 20 -11.83 -1.94 5.46
N ILE A 21 -11.97 -1.54 4.20
CA ILE A 21 -11.66 -0.19 3.76
C ILE A 21 -12.88 0.70 3.90
N GLY A 22 -12.72 1.80 4.63
CA GLY A 22 -13.75 2.82 4.84
C GLY A 22 -13.67 3.96 3.82
N LEU A 23 -14.70 4.81 3.82
CA LEU A 23 -14.75 6.00 2.95
C LEU A 23 -13.69 7.05 3.30
N GLY A 24 -13.21 7.06 4.55
CA GLY A 24 -12.21 8.02 5.02
C GLY A 24 -10.88 7.97 4.27
N THR A 25 -10.51 6.80 3.73
CA THR A 25 -9.30 6.65 2.90
C THR A 25 -9.34 7.51 1.63
N PHE A 26 -10.53 7.88 1.15
CA PHE A 26 -10.72 8.67 -0.07
C PHE A 26 -10.98 10.15 0.20
N ARG A 27 -10.98 10.59 1.47
CA ARG A 27 -11.13 12.01 1.80
C ARG A 27 -9.90 12.79 1.38
N GLU A 28 -10.14 14.02 0.94
CA GLU A 28 -9.07 14.97 0.67
C GLU A 28 -8.38 15.40 1.96
N VAL A 29 -7.11 15.64 1.87
CA VAL A 29 -6.33 16.25 2.97
C VAL A 29 -6.51 17.76 2.87
N GLU A 30 -7.19 18.33 3.85
CA GLU A 30 -7.57 19.76 3.89
C GLU A 30 -6.59 20.60 4.74
N VAL A 31 -5.61 19.97 5.37
CA VAL A 31 -4.64 20.63 6.24
C VAL A 31 -3.36 20.98 5.48
N GLU A 32 -2.78 22.16 5.76
CA GLU A 32 -1.48 22.53 5.22
C GLU A 32 -0.33 21.74 5.86
N ASP A 33 -0.41 21.51 7.17
CA ASP A 33 0.53 20.71 7.93
C ASP A 33 0.03 19.25 7.97
N LEU A 34 0.64 18.38 7.17
CA LEU A 34 0.26 16.99 7.04
C LEU A 34 0.28 16.20 8.36
N SER A 35 1.12 16.61 9.31
CA SER A 35 1.18 15.98 10.64
C SER A 35 -0.11 16.14 11.46
N LYS A 36 -0.96 17.09 11.09
CA LYS A 36 -2.26 17.36 11.73
C LYS A 36 -3.42 16.61 11.09
N HIS A 37 -3.19 15.98 9.94
CA HIS A 37 -4.23 15.17 9.31
C HIS A 37 -4.48 13.90 10.13
N ARG A 38 -5.76 13.59 10.37
CA ARG A 38 -6.18 12.36 11.03
C ARG A 38 -6.84 11.44 10.01
N MET A 39 -6.29 10.25 9.88
CA MET A 39 -6.91 9.19 9.09
C MET A 39 -7.99 8.49 9.90
N ASP A 40 -9.04 8.09 9.21
CA ASP A 40 -10.02 7.17 9.77
C ASP A 40 -9.35 5.80 9.99
N SER A 41 -9.72 5.16 11.10
CA SER A 41 -9.20 3.84 11.45
C SER A 41 -9.85 2.77 10.57
N GLU A 42 -9.07 1.84 10.05
CA GLU A 42 -9.53 0.72 9.24
C GLU A 42 -9.05 -0.60 9.81
N TYR A 43 -9.96 -1.58 9.79
CA TYR A 43 -9.65 -2.92 10.29
C TYR A 43 -8.86 -3.73 9.27
N PHE A 44 -7.88 -4.48 9.75
CA PHE A 44 -7.10 -5.41 8.92
C PHE A 44 -6.71 -6.67 9.68
N GLU A 45 -6.45 -7.74 8.92
CA GLU A 45 -5.86 -8.97 9.46
C GLU A 45 -4.71 -9.45 8.57
N ILE A 46 -3.58 -9.76 9.22
CA ILE A 46 -2.45 -10.50 8.65
C ILE A 46 -2.38 -11.82 9.39
N SER A 47 -2.63 -12.92 8.69
CA SER A 47 -2.56 -14.26 9.29
C SER A 47 -1.12 -14.66 9.60
N ALA A 48 -0.93 -15.62 10.51
CA ALA A 48 0.40 -16.17 10.79
C ALA A 48 1.05 -16.72 9.51
N SER A 49 0.30 -17.47 8.71
CA SER A 49 0.83 -18.03 7.46
C SER A 49 1.26 -16.95 6.44
N THR A 50 0.53 -15.82 6.38
CA THR A 50 0.93 -14.68 5.53
C THR A 50 2.20 -14.03 6.06
N ALA A 51 2.30 -13.80 7.36
CA ALA A 51 3.49 -13.24 7.98
C ALA A 51 4.72 -14.13 7.77
N ASP A 52 4.58 -15.44 7.97
CA ASP A 52 5.66 -16.43 7.77
C ASP A 52 6.18 -16.43 6.32
N ILE A 53 5.28 -16.38 5.34
CA ILE A 53 5.65 -16.32 3.91
C ILE A 53 6.42 -15.03 3.60
N ILE A 54 5.95 -13.88 4.09
CA ILE A 54 6.60 -12.59 3.87
C ILE A 54 7.98 -12.57 4.53
N ASN A 55 8.06 -13.01 5.79
CA ASN A 55 9.31 -13.04 6.55
C ASN A 55 10.33 -13.99 5.91
N SER A 56 9.90 -15.17 5.48
CA SER A 56 10.76 -16.08 4.73
C SER A 56 11.27 -15.46 3.41
N ALA A 57 10.45 -14.66 2.72
CA ALA A 57 10.90 -13.95 1.54
C ALA A 57 11.96 -12.89 1.88
N ILE A 58 11.76 -12.13 2.96
CA ILE A 58 12.73 -11.13 3.45
C ILE A 58 14.05 -11.79 3.83
N GLU A 59 14.03 -12.84 4.65
CA GLU A 59 15.23 -13.59 5.06
C GLU A 59 16.02 -14.14 3.87
N ASN A 60 15.31 -14.66 2.87
CA ASN A 60 15.91 -15.20 1.65
C ASN A 60 16.23 -14.12 0.60
N LYS A 61 16.17 -12.83 0.96
CA LYS A 61 16.44 -11.68 0.07
C LYS A 61 15.62 -11.71 -1.23
N LYS A 62 14.39 -12.22 -1.14
CA LYS A 62 13.42 -12.21 -2.25
C LYS A 62 12.68 -10.88 -2.27
N LYS A 63 12.26 -10.46 -3.45
CA LYS A 63 11.49 -9.22 -3.61
C LYS A 63 10.05 -9.40 -3.14
N VAL A 64 9.58 -8.50 -2.27
CA VAL A 64 8.21 -8.44 -1.80
C VAL A 64 7.47 -7.32 -2.54
N PHE A 65 6.46 -7.71 -3.31
CA PHE A 65 5.59 -6.78 -4.03
C PHE A 65 4.26 -6.66 -3.31
N VAL A 66 3.89 -5.45 -2.94
CA VAL A 66 2.63 -5.19 -2.24
C VAL A 66 1.64 -4.55 -3.20
N CYS A 67 0.47 -5.18 -3.34
CA CYS A 67 -0.61 -4.69 -4.19
C CYS A 67 -1.66 -3.95 -3.36
N GLY A 68 -1.81 -2.65 -3.63
CA GLY A 68 -2.76 -1.76 -2.98
C GLY A 68 -2.20 -1.01 -1.77
N THR A 69 -2.53 0.28 -1.71
CA THR A 69 -2.09 1.19 -0.63
C THR A 69 -2.57 0.79 0.75
N SER A 70 -3.77 0.18 0.86
CA SER A 70 -4.27 -0.32 2.15
C SER A 70 -3.46 -1.52 2.65
N ALA A 71 -2.98 -2.39 1.75
CA ALA A 71 -2.08 -3.49 2.12
C ALA A 71 -0.71 -2.95 2.59
N VAL A 72 -0.18 -1.92 1.92
CA VAL A 72 1.02 -1.21 2.37
C VAL A 72 0.83 -0.70 3.79
N ARG A 73 -0.27 0.00 4.06
CA ARG A 73 -0.57 0.56 5.38
C ARG A 73 -0.68 -0.51 6.47
N ALA A 74 -1.32 -1.64 6.15
CA ALA A 74 -1.43 -2.78 7.08
C ALA A 74 -0.06 -3.38 7.41
N LEU A 75 0.80 -3.62 6.42
CA LEU A 75 2.14 -4.15 6.62
C LEU A 75 3.02 -3.21 7.44
N GLU A 76 3.03 -1.92 7.07
CA GLU A 76 3.77 -0.88 7.79
C GLU A 76 3.21 -0.58 9.19
N SER A 77 2.01 -1.08 9.54
CA SER A 77 1.47 -1.05 10.90
C SER A 77 1.80 -2.29 11.72
N SER A 78 2.33 -3.33 11.08
CA SER A 78 2.52 -4.66 11.69
C SER A 78 3.97 -5.12 11.73
N HIS A 79 4.93 -4.24 11.46
CA HIS A 79 6.35 -4.62 11.52
C HIS A 79 6.86 -4.73 12.95
N THR A 80 7.90 -5.55 13.12
CA THR A 80 8.70 -5.66 14.34
C THR A 80 9.85 -4.65 14.32
N ALA A 81 10.61 -4.58 15.41
CA ALA A 81 11.84 -3.75 15.47
C ALA A 81 12.92 -4.20 14.46
N ASP A 82 12.89 -5.48 14.07
CA ASP A 82 13.83 -6.06 13.10
C ASP A 82 13.27 -6.07 11.67
N ASP A 83 12.28 -5.23 11.38
CA ASP A 83 11.64 -5.05 10.07
C ASP A 83 10.95 -6.32 9.51
N PHE A 84 10.56 -7.26 10.38
CA PHE A 84 9.72 -8.42 10.04
C PHE A 84 8.24 -8.10 10.27
N VAL A 85 7.37 -8.85 9.57
CA VAL A 85 5.92 -8.76 9.75
C VAL A 85 5.49 -9.67 10.90
N LYS A 86 4.68 -9.15 11.81
CA LYS A 86 4.00 -9.95 12.85
C LYS A 86 2.55 -10.24 12.46
N PRO A 87 2.01 -11.43 12.78
CA PRO A 87 0.58 -11.68 12.68
C PRO A 87 -0.19 -10.64 13.49
N THR A 88 -1.17 -10.00 12.86
CA THR A 88 -1.88 -8.89 13.49
C THR A 88 -3.35 -8.92 13.10
N LYS A 89 -4.22 -8.69 14.07
CA LYS A 89 -5.65 -8.37 13.88
C LYS A 89 -5.93 -7.09 14.63
N GLY A 90 -6.43 -6.08 13.95
CA GLY A 90 -6.68 -4.81 14.62
C GLY A 90 -6.99 -3.67 13.66
N TRP A 91 -6.87 -2.48 14.17
CA TRP A 91 -7.18 -1.25 13.49
C TRP A 91 -5.93 -0.43 13.24
N THR A 92 -5.87 0.27 12.12
CA THR A 92 -4.79 1.21 11.81
C THR A 92 -5.36 2.53 11.30
N ASP A 93 -4.87 3.61 11.86
CA ASP A 93 -5.06 4.99 11.42
C ASP A 93 -3.76 5.59 10.85
N LYS A 94 -2.78 4.70 10.54
CA LYS A 94 -1.48 5.12 10.06
C LYS A 94 -1.60 5.97 8.79
N PHE A 95 -1.12 7.21 8.87
CA PHE A 95 -0.98 8.11 7.73
C PHE A 95 0.48 8.12 7.26
N ILE A 96 0.70 7.70 6.02
CA ILE A 96 2.03 7.64 5.41
C ILE A 96 2.17 8.79 4.42
N PHE A 97 3.11 9.70 4.68
CA PHE A 97 3.45 10.86 3.86
C PHE A 97 4.95 11.18 3.97
N PRO A 98 5.53 11.94 3.04
CA PRO A 98 6.97 12.25 3.08
C PRO A 98 7.35 13.17 4.26
N PRO A 99 8.51 12.94 4.93
CA PRO A 99 9.39 11.79 4.76
C PRO A 99 8.87 10.56 5.53
N TYR A 100 8.97 9.37 4.95
CA TYR A 100 8.61 8.11 5.62
C TYR A 100 9.65 7.03 5.28
N ASP A 101 10.10 6.30 6.29
CA ASP A 101 11.04 5.19 6.16
C ASP A 101 10.27 3.86 6.18
N PHE A 102 10.07 3.27 4.99
CA PHE A 102 9.37 1.99 4.82
C PHE A 102 10.20 0.85 5.39
N LYS A 103 9.58 0.01 6.21
CA LYS A 103 10.24 -1.09 6.92
C LYS A 103 10.09 -2.43 6.23
N VAL A 104 8.90 -2.69 5.69
CA VAL A 104 8.56 -3.99 5.10
C VAL A 104 8.40 -3.89 3.58
N VAL A 105 7.78 -2.82 3.11
CA VAL A 105 7.37 -2.69 1.71
C VAL A 105 8.55 -2.28 0.83
N GLN A 106 8.94 -3.14 -0.10
CA GLN A 106 10.07 -2.91 -1.00
C GLN A 106 9.62 -2.51 -2.41
N HIS A 107 8.47 -2.98 -2.86
CA HIS A 107 7.89 -2.68 -4.17
C HIS A 107 6.39 -2.53 -4.04
N MET A 108 5.80 -1.60 -4.77
CA MET A 108 4.38 -1.29 -4.70
C MET A 108 3.70 -1.38 -6.05
N ILE A 109 2.52 -2.00 -6.08
CA ILE A 109 1.60 -1.96 -7.22
C ILE A 109 0.35 -1.20 -6.75
N THR A 110 0.01 -0.12 -7.42
CA THR A 110 -1.17 0.68 -7.06
C THR A 110 -1.76 1.41 -8.27
N ASN A 111 -3.02 1.81 -8.18
CA ASN A 111 -3.64 2.67 -9.19
C ASN A 111 -3.10 4.11 -9.12
N PHE A 112 -3.49 4.93 -10.10
CA PHE A 112 -3.33 6.38 -10.02
C PHE A 112 -4.42 6.96 -9.14
N HIS A 113 -4.04 7.86 -8.23
CA HIS A 113 -4.90 8.42 -7.18
C HIS A 113 -5.24 9.88 -7.42
N MET A 114 -6.29 10.36 -6.75
CA MET A 114 -6.72 11.76 -6.80
C MET A 114 -5.66 12.70 -6.21
N PRO A 115 -5.56 13.92 -6.74
CA PRO A 115 -4.82 15.00 -6.06
C PRO A 115 -5.31 15.19 -4.63
N LYS A 116 -4.43 15.64 -3.75
CA LYS A 116 -4.70 15.88 -2.32
C LYS A 116 -5.19 14.67 -1.52
N SER A 117 -5.19 13.45 -2.08
CA SER A 117 -5.56 12.25 -1.34
C SER A 117 -4.39 11.75 -0.48
N THR A 118 -4.70 11.07 0.62
CA THR A 118 -3.70 10.37 1.44
C THR A 118 -2.95 9.32 0.62
N LEU A 119 -3.56 8.80 -0.43
CA LEU A 119 -3.02 7.77 -1.31
C LEU A 119 -1.89 8.29 -2.22
N ILE A 120 -2.04 9.47 -2.83
CA ILE A 120 -0.95 10.07 -3.63
C ILE A 120 0.22 10.48 -2.73
N MET A 121 -0.06 10.87 -1.47
CA MET A 121 0.99 11.20 -0.50
C MET A 121 1.81 9.97 -0.13
N MET A 122 1.19 8.80 0.04
CA MET A 122 1.89 7.55 0.25
C MET A 122 2.77 7.19 -0.97
N VAL A 123 2.26 7.35 -2.19
CA VAL A 123 3.06 7.13 -3.41
C VAL A 123 4.25 8.09 -3.45
N ALA A 124 4.05 9.36 -3.09
CA ALA A 124 5.12 10.34 -3.03
C ALA A 124 6.14 10.05 -1.91
N ALA A 125 5.70 9.47 -0.79
CA ALA A 125 6.58 8.99 0.26
C ALA A 125 7.46 7.82 -0.21
N PHE A 126 6.90 6.95 -1.06
CA PHE A 126 7.59 5.76 -1.55
C PHE A 126 8.55 6.05 -2.72
N ALA A 127 8.07 6.74 -3.73
CA ALA A 127 8.82 7.00 -4.97
C ALA A 127 9.60 8.33 -4.98
N GLY A 128 9.33 9.19 -4.00
CA GLY A 128 9.77 10.59 -4.01
C GLY A 128 8.80 11.50 -4.79
N TYR A 129 8.67 12.74 -4.34
CA TYR A 129 7.71 13.70 -4.87
C TYR A 129 7.91 13.98 -6.37
N GLU A 130 9.14 14.30 -6.76
CA GLU A 130 9.46 14.69 -8.14
C GLU A 130 9.15 13.58 -9.16
N LEU A 131 9.55 12.33 -8.84
CA LEU A 131 9.29 11.18 -9.71
C LEU A 131 7.79 10.90 -9.80
N THR A 132 7.08 10.95 -8.67
CA THR A 132 5.63 10.79 -8.62
C THR A 132 4.93 11.81 -9.52
N MET A 133 5.24 13.09 -9.37
CA MET A 133 4.60 14.14 -10.17
C MET A 133 4.93 14.02 -11.66
N LYS A 134 6.15 13.61 -12.02
CA LYS A 134 6.55 13.34 -13.40
C LYS A 134 5.76 12.17 -14.00
N ALA A 135 5.61 11.09 -13.25
CA ALA A 135 4.84 9.91 -13.67
C ALA A 135 3.36 10.25 -13.88
N TYR A 136 2.76 10.99 -12.95
CA TYR A 136 1.35 11.41 -13.05
C TYR A 136 1.10 12.35 -14.24
N LYS A 137 1.98 13.33 -14.47
CA LYS A 137 1.90 14.20 -15.65
C LYS A 137 2.00 13.41 -16.95
N LYS A 138 2.89 12.42 -16.99
CA LYS A 138 3.02 11.54 -18.16
C LYS A 138 1.78 10.68 -18.35
N ALA A 139 1.27 10.06 -17.29
CA ALA A 139 0.06 9.24 -17.34
C ALA A 139 -1.15 10.02 -17.87
N LEU A 140 -1.34 11.26 -17.40
CA LEU A 140 -2.40 12.15 -17.92
C LEU A 140 -2.22 12.42 -19.41
N LYS A 141 -1.00 12.73 -19.85
CA LYS A 141 -0.72 13.00 -21.27
C LYS A 141 -0.95 11.79 -22.16
N GLU A 142 -0.66 10.59 -21.67
CA GLU A 142 -0.80 9.32 -22.39
C GLU A 142 -2.23 8.73 -22.29
N GLY A 143 -3.15 9.41 -21.59
CA GLY A 143 -4.54 8.97 -21.47
C GLY A 143 -4.76 7.79 -20.54
N PHE A 144 -3.90 7.57 -19.55
CA PHE A 144 -4.11 6.54 -18.54
C PHE A 144 -5.36 6.83 -17.72
N ARG A 145 -6.09 5.78 -17.36
CA ARG A 145 -7.27 5.85 -16.52
C ARG A 145 -6.89 5.86 -15.06
N PHE A 146 -7.56 6.68 -14.29
CA PHE A 146 -7.32 6.88 -12.86
C PHE A 146 -8.32 6.12 -12.00
N LEU A 147 -8.04 6.00 -10.71
CA LEU A 147 -8.84 5.40 -9.66
C LEU A 147 -8.97 3.87 -9.75
N SER A 148 -9.90 3.30 -8.98
CA SER A 148 -9.99 1.86 -8.69
C SER A 148 -10.24 0.96 -9.91
N TYR A 149 -10.85 1.50 -10.95
CA TYR A 149 -11.08 0.79 -12.22
C TYR A 149 -10.16 1.25 -13.34
N GLY A 150 -9.16 2.04 -12.98
CA GLY A 150 -8.16 2.58 -13.90
C GLY A 150 -6.94 1.68 -14.05
N ASP A 151 -5.93 2.29 -14.66
CA ASP A 151 -4.65 1.67 -14.87
C ASP A 151 -3.82 1.67 -13.57
N ALA A 152 -2.79 0.85 -13.51
CA ALA A 152 -1.94 0.71 -12.35
C ALA A 152 -0.48 1.04 -12.69
N MET A 153 0.26 1.45 -11.67
CA MET A 153 1.70 1.64 -11.72
C MET A 153 2.41 0.59 -10.87
N LEU A 154 3.56 0.15 -11.33
CA LEU A 154 4.53 -0.63 -10.56
C LEU A 154 5.67 0.30 -10.15
N ILE A 155 5.93 0.38 -8.86
CA ILE A 155 7.00 1.20 -8.27
C ILE A 155 8.04 0.26 -7.68
N LEU A 156 9.28 0.39 -8.12
CA LEU A 156 10.42 -0.49 -7.81
C LEU A 156 11.42 0.20 -6.90
#